data_e9ed7b64ca178ba97f610baad3375e70
#
_entry.id   e9ed7b64ca178ba97f610baad3375e70
#
_cell.length_a   1.000
_cell.length_b   1.000
_cell.length_c   1.000
_cell.angle_alpha   90.00
_cell.angle_beta   90.00
_cell.angle_gamma   90.00
#
_symmetry.space_group_name_H-M   'P 1'
#
loop_
_entity.id
_entity.type
_entity.pdbx_description
1 polymer ?
#
loop_
_entity_poly.entity_id
_entity_poly.type
_entity_poly.pdbx_seq_one_letter_code
_entity_poly.pdbx_strand_id
1 'polypeptide(L)'
;MVKATLLSVSLVAFIAAGPAQAETCRQALALGLDVSGSVDASEWQLQIEGLARALAAPEVTRAFLAVEGAPVWITIYEWAGDASPRDLVPWAAMRSQDDLQEVQRKLRSLTRVAHGPGTAMGEGIRFGGDRLSERPGCWRYTLDISADGRSNMGPRPERVRFEPNLSDVTINGLIVSTGSDTANAAAIERELDGLERYFRGAVIKGYGAFVERAGSYQDYEHAMTRKLLKELQTLAIGWLDDQPKETAQN
;
A
#
# COMPACT_ATOMS: atom_id res chain seq x y z
N MET A 1 0.51 -81.49 7.06
CA MET A 1 1.13 -80.21 7.48
C MET A 1 0.58 -79.13 6.58
N VAL A 2 -0.41 -78.34 7.04
CA VAL A 2 -1.07 -77.28 6.28
C VAL A 2 -0.41 -75.96 6.71
N LYS A 3 0.23 -75.25 5.80
CA LYS A 3 0.79 -73.89 6.06
C LYS A 3 -0.29 -72.88 5.86
N ALA A 4 -0.66 -72.21 6.92
CA ALA A 4 -1.55 -71.03 6.87
C ALA A 4 -0.70 -69.78 6.49
N THR A 5 -1.05 -69.14 5.37
CA THR A 5 -0.47 -67.89 4.94
C THR A 5 -1.36 -66.74 5.44
N LEU A 6 -0.85 -65.93 6.36
CA LEU A 6 -1.51 -64.70 6.85
C LEU A 6 -1.34 -63.57 5.82
N LEU A 7 -2.42 -63.13 5.22
CA LEU A 7 -2.47 -61.94 4.41
C LEU A 7 -2.60 -60.71 5.33
N SER A 8 -1.59 -59.86 5.35
CA SER A 8 -1.63 -58.56 6.03
C SER A 8 -2.28 -57.53 5.12
N VAL A 9 -3.48 -57.05 5.46
CA VAL A 9 -4.16 -55.97 4.78
C VAL A 9 -3.68 -54.64 5.39
N SER A 10 -2.87 -53.88 4.64
CA SER A 10 -2.47 -52.54 5.03
C SER A 10 -3.60 -51.55 4.70
N LEU A 11 -4.20 -50.99 5.76
CA LEU A 11 -5.21 -49.92 5.63
C LEU A 11 -4.51 -48.57 5.34
N VAL A 12 -4.54 -48.12 4.11
CA VAL A 12 -4.08 -46.77 3.72
C VAL A 12 -5.16 -45.76 4.10
N ALA A 13 -4.90 -44.98 5.16
CA ALA A 13 -5.77 -43.85 5.56
C ALA A 13 -5.57 -42.71 4.56
N PHE A 14 -6.57 -42.45 3.70
CA PHE A 14 -6.66 -41.23 2.90
C PHE A 14 -7.01 -40.06 3.83
N ILE A 15 -6.04 -39.22 4.14
CA ILE A 15 -6.30 -37.92 4.75
C ILE A 15 -6.89 -37.03 3.64
N ALA A 16 -8.19 -36.84 3.66
CA ALA A 16 -8.86 -35.86 2.80
C ALA A 16 -8.40 -34.47 3.27
N ALA A 17 -7.50 -33.82 2.51
CA ALA A 17 -7.22 -32.42 2.65
C ALA A 17 -8.53 -31.66 2.32
N GLY A 18 -9.17 -31.10 3.35
CA GLY A 18 -10.30 -30.19 3.18
C GLY A 18 -9.92 -29.03 2.25
N PRO A 19 -10.87 -28.41 1.53
CA PRO A 19 -10.59 -27.25 0.72
C PRO A 19 -9.93 -26.20 1.60
N ALA A 20 -8.71 -25.76 1.23
CA ALA A 20 -8.07 -24.63 1.86
C ALA A 20 -9.02 -23.42 1.70
N GLN A 21 -9.67 -23.00 2.76
CA GLN A 21 -10.46 -21.78 2.74
C GLN A 21 -9.53 -20.65 2.36
N ALA A 22 -9.83 -19.99 1.24
CA ALA A 22 -9.08 -18.80 0.84
C ALA A 22 -9.19 -17.77 1.98
N GLU A 23 -8.05 -17.30 2.46
CA GLU A 23 -8.02 -16.32 3.55
C GLU A 23 -8.78 -15.07 3.13
N THR A 24 -9.74 -14.66 3.94
CA THR A 24 -10.50 -13.43 3.72
C THR A 24 -9.53 -12.24 3.72
N CYS A 25 -9.60 -11.39 2.71
CA CYS A 25 -8.76 -10.21 2.58
C CYS A 25 -9.63 -8.94 2.65
N ARG A 26 -9.46 -8.15 3.71
CA ARG A 26 -10.18 -6.89 3.87
C ARG A 26 -9.74 -5.84 2.85
N GLN A 27 -8.44 -5.72 2.65
CA GLN A 27 -7.87 -4.74 1.73
C GLN A 27 -6.51 -5.19 1.24
N ALA A 28 -6.26 -5.04 -0.06
CA ALA A 28 -4.92 -5.03 -0.63
C ALA A 28 -4.47 -3.58 -0.78
N LEU A 29 -3.38 -3.21 -0.11
CA LEU A 29 -2.80 -1.87 -0.10
C LEU A 29 -1.38 -1.93 -0.67
N ALA A 30 -1.16 -1.30 -1.81
CA ALA A 30 0.14 -1.16 -2.43
C ALA A 30 0.66 0.27 -2.22
N LEU A 31 1.85 0.42 -1.62
CA LEU A 31 2.49 1.69 -1.33
C LEU A 31 3.67 1.89 -2.28
N GLY A 32 3.57 2.84 -3.19
CA GLY A 32 4.61 3.21 -4.16
C GLY A 32 5.36 4.47 -3.75
N LEU A 33 6.66 4.35 -3.51
CA LEU A 33 7.54 5.41 -3.05
C LEU A 33 8.36 5.97 -4.21
N ASP A 34 8.29 7.28 -4.43
CA ASP A 34 9.18 7.98 -5.36
C ASP A 34 10.60 8.01 -4.79
N VAL A 35 11.55 7.54 -5.59
CA VAL A 35 12.99 7.60 -5.32
C VAL A 35 13.74 8.19 -6.51
N SER A 36 13.04 9.02 -7.30
CA SER A 36 13.59 9.71 -8.46
C SER A 36 14.75 10.66 -8.09
N GLY A 37 15.37 11.28 -9.08
CA GLY A 37 16.58 12.05 -8.87
C GLY A 37 16.45 13.27 -7.97
N SER A 38 15.23 13.74 -7.67
CA SER A 38 14.95 14.80 -6.69
C SER A 38 15.10 14.34 -5.25
N VAL A 39 14.88 13.03 -4.99
CA VAL A 39 14.97 12.44 -3.64
C VAL A 39 16.43 12.10 -3.34
N ASP A 40 17.08 12.87 -2.49
CA ASP A 40 18.46 12.60 -2.07
C ASP A 40 18.56 11.46 -1.04
N ALA A 41 19.78 11.14 -0.59
CA ALA A 41 19.99 10.03 0.35
C ALA A 41 19.39 10.29 1.73
N SER A 42 19.39 11.56 2.18
CA SER A 42 18.82 11.98 3.47
C SER A 42 17.30 11.93 3.41
N GLU A 43 16.71 12.43 2.35
CA GLU A 43 15.26 12.42 2.09
C GLU A 43 14.73 10.99 1.96
N TRP A 44 15.44 10.13 1.24
CA TRP A 44 15.14 8.70 1.17
C TRP A 44 15.12 8.06 2.58
N GLN A 45 16.12 8.37 3.40
CA GLN A 45 16.19 7.84 4.76
C GLN A 45 15.01 8.33 5.61
N LEU A 46 14.65 9.61 5.49
CA LEU A 46 13.48 10.18 6.18
C LEU A 46 12.17 9.55 5.70
N GLN A 47 12.03 9.29 4.40
CA GLN A 47 10.87 8.62 3.83
C GLN A 47 10.70 7.20 4.37
N ILE A 48 11.78 6.39 4.35
CA ILE A 48 11.75 4.99 4.83
C ILE A 48 11.51 4.94 6.36
N GLU A 49 12.23 5.74 7.13
CA GLU A 49 12.06 5.77 8.59
C GLU A 49 10.70 6.35 8.98
N GLY A 50 10.23 7.38 8.27
CA GLY A 50 8.90 7.98 8.47
C GLY A 50 7.78 6.97 8.21
N LEU A 51 7.87 6.18 7.13
CA LEU A 51 6.93 5.09 6.87
C LEU A 51 6.99 4.02 7.97
N ALA A 52 8.19 3.60 8.38
CA ALA A 52 8.34 2.61 9.44
C ALA A 52 7.73 3.08 10.77
N ARG A 53 7.88 4.37 11.11
CA ARG A 53 7.28 4.96 12.32
C ARG A 53 5.77 5.12 12.20
N ALA A 54 5.27 5.53 11.03
CA ALA A 54 3.83 5.60 10.79
C ALA A 54 3.15 4.24 10.97
N LEU A 55 3.77 3.15 10.48
CA LEU A 55 3.30 1.78 10.70
C LEU A 55 3.39 1.33 12.18
N ALA A 56 4.27 1.95 12.98
CA ALA A 56 4.41 1.69 14.42
C ALA A 56 3.43 2.49 15.29
N ALA A 57 2.78 3.52 14.73
CA ALA A 57 1.86 4.37 15.48
C ALA A 57 0.71 3.52 16.08
N PRO A 58 0.40 3.65 17.38
CA PRO A 58 -0.60 2.79 18.03
C PRO A 58 -1.98 2.83 17.37
N GLU A 59 -2.41 3.99 16.88
CA GLU A 59 -3.66 4.18 16.17
C GLU A 59 -3.68 3.50 14.80
N VAL A 60 -2.56 3.51 14.07
CA VAL A 60 -2.38 2.82 12.79
C VAL A 60 -2.36 1.31 13.01
N THR A 61 -1.62 0.83 14.02
CA THR A 61 -1.61 -0.58 14.42
C THR A 61 -3.03 -1.08 14.72
N ARG A 62 -3.80 -0.32 15.53
CA ARG A 62 -5.20 -0.67 15.83
C ARG A 62 -6.07 -0.69 14.58
N ALA A 63 -5.88 0.24 13.65
CA ALA A 63 -6.64 0.29 12.42
C ALA A 63 -6.32 -0.88 11.48
N PHE A 64 -5.08 -1.33 11.39
CA PHE A 64 -4.71 -2.54 10.66
C PHE A 64 -5.35 -3.79 11.25
N LEU A 65 -5.42 -3.91 12.55
CA LEU A 65 -5.89 -5.09 13.27
C LEU A 65 -7.39 -5.04 13.62
N ALA A 66 -8.12 -4.03 13.15
CA ALA A 66 -9.50 -3.77 13.56
C ALA A 66 -10.52 -4.87 13.20
N VAL A 67 -10.23 -5.71 12.20
CA VAL A 67 -11.14 -6.78 11.76
C VAL A 67 -10.43 -8.12 11.85
N GLU A 68 -10.80 -8.91 12.84
CA GLU A 68 -10.27 -10.25 13.05
C GLU A 68 -10.67 -11.17 11.88
N GLY A 69 -9.74 -12.03 11.44
CA GLY A 69 -9.98 -12.98 10.34
C GLY A 69 -10.02 -12.39 8.95
N ALA A 70 -9.92 -11.05 8.81
CA ALA A 70 -9.86 -10.37 7.51
C ALA A 70 -8.73 -9.33 7.48
N PRO A 71 -7.46 -9.77 7.37
CA PRO A 71 -6.32 -8.88 7.42
C PRO A 71 -6.27 -7.90 6.24
N VAL A 72 -5.60 -6.78 6.46
CA VAL A 72 -5.08 -5.94 5.40
C VAL A 72 -3.76 -6.56 4.91
N TRP A 73 -3.63 -6.70 3.61
CA TRP A 73 -2.39 -7.08 2.97
C TRP A 73 -1.70 -5.84 2.45
N ILE A 74 -0.40 -5.71 2.72
CA ILE A 74 0.40 -4.59 2.21
C ILE A 74 1.55 -5.10 1.35
N THR A 75 1.91 -4.31 0.35
CA THR A 75 3.18 -4.38 -0.36
C THR A 75 3.75 -2.98 -0.48
N ILE A 76 5.07 -2.86 -0.44
CA ILE A 76 5.76 -1.58 -0.55
C ILE A 76 6.80 -1.72 -1.65
N TYR A 77 6.82 -0.78 -2.58
CA TYR A 77 7.77 -0.75 -3.68
C TYR A 77 8.28 0.66 -3.91
N GLU A 78 9.42 0.76 -4.57
CA GLU A 78 9.97 2.05 -5.01
C GLU A 78 9.92 2.14 -6.53
N TRP A 79 9.86 3.36 -7.04
CA TRP A 79 9.84 3.68 -8.45
C TRP A 79 10.60 4.98 -8.73
N ALA A 80 11.15 5.09 -9.95
CA ALA A 80 11.92 6.25 -10.42
C ALA A 80 11.71 6.46 -11.92
N GLY A 81 12.65 7.09 -12.61
CA GLY A 81 12.56 7.37 -14.05
C GLY A 81 13.00 6.23 -14.95
N ASP A 82 14.25 5.85 -14.85
CA ASP A 82 14.95 4.97 -15.80
C ASP A 82 15.12 3.52 -15.32
N ALA A 83 14.84 3.25 -14.07
CA ALA A 83 14.87 1.92 -13.49
C ALA A 83 13.45 1.35 -13.37
N SER A 84 13.32 0.05 -13.59
CA SER A 84 12.07 -0.64 -13.30
C SER A 84 11.73 -0.52 -11.81
N PRO A 85 10.46 -0.32 -11.46
CA PRO A 85 10.02 -0.38 -10.07
C PRO A 85 10.43 -1.70 -9.42
N ARG A 86 10.74 -1.70 -8.11
CA ARG A 86 11.10 -2.90 -7.38
C ARG A 86 10.44 -2.99 -6.02
N ASP A 87 10.13 -4.21 -5.60
CA ASP A 87 9.60 -4.44 -4.27
C ASP A 87 10.65 -4.17 -3.18
N LEU A 88 10.24 -3.39 -2.19
CA LEU A 88 10.95 -3.20 -0.92
C LEU A 88 10.44 -4.20 0.12
N VAL A 89 9.12 -4.36 0.18
CA VAL A 89 8.42 -5.32 1.01
C VAL A 89 7.43 -6.08 0.13
N PRO A 90 7.62 -7.38 -0.14
CA PRO A 90 6.64 -8.19 -0.85
C PRO A 90 5.35 -8.29 -0.02
N TRP A 91 4.28 -8.82 -0.64
CA TRP A 91 2.99 -8.98 0.02
C TRP A 91 3.12 -9.61 1.42
N ALA A 92 2.60 -8.90 2.41
CA ALA A 92 2.54 -9.35 3.80
C ALA A 92 1.16 -9.04 4.40
N ALA A 93 0.57 -10.02 5.09
CA ALA A 93 -0.71 -9.86 5.76
C ALA A 93 -0.50 -9.33 7.18
N MET A 94 -1.21 -8.29 7.54
CA MET A 94 -1.15 -7.67 8.86
C MET A 94 -2.19 -8.33 9.78
N ARG A 95 -1.83 -9.45 10.41
CA ARG A 95 -2.68 -10.23 11.32
C ARG A 95 -2.40 -9.92 12.77
N SER A 96 -1.19 -9.43 13.06
CA SER A 96 -0.69 -9.20 14.41
C SER A 96 0.23 -7.97 14.46
N GLN A 97 0.55 -7.55 15.66
CA GLN A 97 1.56 -6.51 15.87
C GLN A 97 2.96 -6.98 15.41
N ASP A 98 3.25 -8.27 15.52
CA ASP A 98 4.54 -8.84 15.09
C ASP A 98 4.72 -8.75 13.57
N ASP A 99 3.64 -8.93 12.79
CA ASP A 99 3.68 -8.75 11.33
C ASP A 99 4.05 -7.30 10.96
N LEU A 100 3.44 -6.32 11.64
CA LEU A 100 3.78 -4.89 11.44
C LEU A 100 5.23 -4.60 11.84
N GLN A 101 5.71 -5.19 12.94
CA GLN A 101 7.11 -5.03 13.37
C GLN A 101 8.09 -5.66 12.38
N GLU A 102 7.74 -6.79 11.75
CA GLU A 102 8.57 -7.41 10.71
C GLU A 102 8.71 -6.48 9.50
N VAL A 103 7.60 -5.88 9.04
CA VAL A 103 7.65 -4.88 7.96
C VAL A 103 8.53 -3.69 8.33
N GLN A 104 8.40 -3.18 9.55
CA GLN A 104 9.23 -2.07 10.05
C GLN A 104 10.72 -2.44 10.09
N ARG A 105 11.06 -3.66 10.57
CA ARG A 105 12.46 -4.14 10.57
C ARG A 105 12.99 -4.24 9.16
N LYS A 106 12.19 -4.76 8.23
CA LYS A 106 12.57 -4.88 6.83
C LYS A 106 12.83 -3.50 6.21
N LEU A 107 11.95 -2.52 6.41
CA LEU A 107 12.16 -1.15 5.95
C LEU A 107 13.47 -0.57 6.46
N ARG A 108 13.75 -0.69 7.77
CA ARG A 108 14.98 -0.17 8.38
C ARG A 108 16.27 -0.90 7.94
N SER A 109 16.15 -2.11 7.40
CA SER A 109 17.29 -2.87 6.86
C SER A 109 17.63 -2.55 5.41
N LEU A 110 16.80 -1.74 4.73
CA LEU A 110 17.00 -1.40 3.33
C LEU A 110 18.23 -0.51 3.14
N THR A 111 18.85 -0.68 2.01
CA THR A 111 19.90 0.20 1.50
C THR A 111 19.40 0.89 0.26
N ARG A 112 19.60 2.23 0.20
CA ARG A 112 19.24 3.02 -0.99
C ARG A 112 19.97 2.51 -2.23
N VAL A 113 19.22 2.29 -3.29
CA VAL A 113 19.78 2.08 -4.62
C VAL A 113 19.75 3.43 -5.35
N ALA A 114 20.85 3.78 -6.00
CA ALA A 114 20.89 4.99 -6.82
C ALA A 114 20.04 4.79 -8.08
N HIS A 115 19.18 5.73 -8.35
CA HIS A 115 18.36 5.80 -9.57
C HIS A 115 18.79 7.01 -10.41
N GLY A 116 18.55 6.95 -11.72
CA GLY A 116 18.81 8.07 -12.63
C GLY A 116 17.82 9.22 -12.43
N PRO A 117 18.08 10.35 -13.06
CA PRO A 117 17.19 11.48 -13.05
C PRO A 117 15.90 11.15 -13.80
N GLY A 118 14.77 11.55 -13.27
CA GLY A 118 13.49 11.41 -13.93
C GLY A 118 12.45 10.72 -13.05
N THR A 119 11.19 11.06 -13.30
CA THR A 119 10.04 10.72 -12.50
C THR A 119 9.00 10.05 -13.41
N ALA A 120 9.04 8.71 -13.51
CA ALA A 120 8.11 7.92 -14.33
C ALA A 120 6.91 7.43 -13.49
N MET A 121 6.13 8.37 -12.95
CA MET A 121 5.00 8.07 -12.05
C MET A 121 3.98 7.13 -12.70
N GLY A 122 3.76 7.21 -14.01
CA GLY A 122 2.87 6.28 -14.71
C GLY A 122 3.35 4.83 -14.64
N GLU A 123 4.66 4.57 -14.69
CA GLU A 123 5.21 3.22 -14.48
C GLU A 123 5.03 2.78 -13.03
N GLY A 124 5.22 3.68 -12.06
CA GLY A 124 4.93 3.41 -10.65
C GLY A 124 3.47 3.00 -10.43
N ILE A 125 2.51 3.71 -11.04
CA ILE A 125 1.08 3.39 -10.98
C ILE A 125 0.78 2.03 -11.63
N ARG A 126 1.34 1.75 -12.81
CA ARG A 126 1.15 0.47 -13.51
C ARG A 126 1.67 -0.69 -12.69
N PHE A 127 2.88 -0.57 -12.16
CA PHE A 127 3.47 -1.59 -11.31
C PHE A 127 2.64 -1.87 -10.06
N GLY A 128 2.14 -0.82 -9.38
CA GLY A 128 1.22 -0.98 -8.25
C GLY A 128 -0.07 -1.70 -8.63
N GLY A 129 -0.64 -1.40 -9.79
CA GLY A 129 -1.80 -2.10 -10.33
C GLY A 129 -1.54 -3.59 -10.60
N ASP A 130 -0.38 -3.92 -11.16
CA ASP A 130 0.05 -5.30 -11.39
C ASP A 130 0.22 -6.04 -10.05
N ARG A 131 0.85 -5.41 -9.05
CA ARG A 131 0.93 -5.97 -7.69
C ARG A 131 -0.46 -6.26 -7.11
N LEU A 132 -1.40 -5.31 -7.20
CA LEU A 132 -2.76 -5.49 -6.69
C LEU A 132 -3.50 -6.64 -7.39
N SER A 133 -3.25 -6.85 -8.67
CA SER A 133 -3.83 -7.96 -9.45
C SER A 133 -3.38 -9.35 -8.96
N GLU A 134 -2.26 -9.45 -8.24
CA GLU A 134 -1.77 -10.68 -7.63
C GLU A 134 -2.57 -11.10 -6.38
N ARG A 135 -3.44 -10.22 -5.87
CA ARG A 135 -4.23 -10.45 -4.65
C ARG A 135 -5.74 -10.43 -4.92
N PRO A 136 -6.27 -11.31 -5.78
CA PRO A 136 -7.70 -11.33 -6.05
C PRO A 136 -8.51 -11.71 -4.79
N GLY A 137 -9.75 -11.22 -4.71
CA GLY A 137 -10.68 -11.57 -3.64
C GLY A 137 -10.59 -10.68 -2.39
N CYS A 138 -9.86 -9.58 -2.41
CA CYS A 138 -9.93 -8.56 -1.38
C CYS A 138 -11.21 -7.71 -1.53
N TRP A 139 -11.76 -7.22 -0.43
CA TRP A 139 -12.94 -6.35 -0.46
C TRP A 139 -12.62 -4.97 -1.05
N ARG A 140 -11.37 -4.53 -0.93
CA ARG A 140 -10.89 -3.24 -1.46
C ARG A 140 -9.48 -3.36 -2.01
N TYR A 141 -9.23 -2.56 -3.05
CA TYR A 141 -7.91 -2.37 -3.64
C TYR A 141 -7.52 -0.90 -3.57
N THR A 142 -6.40 -0.63 -2.94
CA THR A 142 -5.89 0.74 -2.78
C THR A 142 -4.43 0.80 -3.25
N LEU A 143 -4.17 1.74 -4.14
CA LEU A 143 -2.84 2.12 -4.56
C LEU A 143 -2.50 3.49 -3.97
N ASP A 144 -1.38 3.56 -3.30
CA ASP A 144 -0.84 4.80 -2.75
C ASP A 144 0.41 5.21 -3.51
N ILE A 145 0.44 6.45 -3.99
CA ILE A 145 1.59 7.03 -4.69
C ILE A 145 2.12 8.21 -3.89
N SER A 146 3.32 8.04 -3.33
CA SER A 146 4.07 9.14 -2.71
C SER A 146 5.03 9.75 -3.72
N ALA A 147 5.07 11.09 -3.84
CA ALA A 147 6.02 11.79 -4.69
C ALA A 147 6.24 13.24 -4.24
N ASP A 148 7.42 13.77 -4.59
CA ASP A 148 7.81 15.17 -4.39
C ASP A 148 7.72 16.01 -5.68
N GLY A 149 7.34 15.38 -6.79
CA GLY A 149 7.31 16.03 -8.10
C GLY A 149 6.22 15.54 -9.03
N ARG A 150 6.22 16.13 -10.23
CA ARG A 150 5.34 15.71 -11.33
C ARG A 150 6.04 14.67 -12.19
N SER A 151 5.27 13.79 -12.81
CA SER A 151 5.81 12.91 -13.85
C SER A 151 6.42 13.70 -14.98
N ASN A 152 7.65 13.37 -15.36
CA ASN A 152 8.39 14.03 -16.45
C ASN A 152 8.89 13.03 -17.51
N MET A 153 8.68 11.72 -17.30
CA MET A 153 8.98 10.68 -18.29
C MET A 153 8.05 9.48 -18.16
N GLY A 154 8.19 8.55 -19.09
CA GLY A 154 7.36 7.35 -19.15
C GLY A 154 5.90 7.62 -19.56
N PRO A 155 5.00 6.67 -19.35
CA PRO A 155 3.60 6.83 -19.68
C PRO A 155 2.92 7.86 -18.75
N ARG A 156 1.93 8.55 -19.30
CA ARG A 156 1.23 9.61 -18.58
C ARG A 156 0.32 9.03 -17.50
N PRO A 157 0.43 9.45 -16.22
CA PRO A 157 -0.42 9.00 -15.13
C PRO A 157 -1.91 9.12 -15.42
N GLU A 158 -2.35 10.21 -16.06
CA GLU A 158 -3.75 10.46 -16.41
C GLU A 158 -4.35 9.44 -17.39
N ARG A 159 -3.51 8.66 -18.09
CA ARG A 159 -3.94 7.55 -18.94
C ARG A 159 -3.84 6.24 -18.20
N VAL A 160 -2.69 5.99 -17.54
CA VAL A 160 -2.39 4.74 -16.85
C VAL A 160 -3.42 4.44 -15.76
N ARG A 161 -3.85 5.44 -15.00
CA ARG A 161 -4.84 5.25 -13.93
C ARG A 161 -6.18 4.65 -14.39
N PHE A 162 -6.45 4.63 -15.69
CA PHE A 162 -7.64 4.02 -16.28
C PHE A 162 -7.35 2.71 -17.03
N GLU A 163 -6.17 2.13 -16.88
CA GLU A 163 -5.87 0.81 -17.42
C GLU A 163 -6.77 -0.26 -16.78
N PRO A 164 -7.08 -1.36 -17.48
CA PRO A 164 -8.06 -2.36 -17.03
C PRO A 164 -7.75 -2.98 -15.66
N ASN A 165 -6.46 -3.23 -15.35
CA ASN A 165 -6.01 -3.77 -14.07
C ASN A 165 -6.18 -2.79 -12.88
N LEU A 166 -6.55 -1.55 -13.17
CA LEU A 166 -6.81 -0.52 -12.18
C LEU A 166 -8.30 -0.14 -12.07
N SER A 167 -9.23 -0.84 -12.78
CA SER A 167 -10.66 -0.47 -12.85
C SER A 167 -11.28 -0.24 -11.47
N ASP A 168 -11.07 -1.19 -10.55
CA ASP A 168 -11.65 -1.21 -9.20
C ASP A 168 -10.69 -0.71 -8.11
N VAL A 169 -9.56 -0.11 -8.52
CA VAL A 169 -8.54 0.41 -7.61
C VAL A 169 -8.82 1.86 -7.27
N THR A 170 -8.83 2.19 -5.98
CA THR A 170 -8.73 3.56 -5.51
C THR A 170 -7.25 3.97 -5.47
N ILE A 171 -6.90 5.07 -6.14
CA ILE A 171 -5.55 5.61 -6.16
C ILE A 171 -5.53 6.89 -5.32
N ASN A 172 -4.77 6.88 -4.23
CA ASN A 172 -4.52 8.03 -3.38
C ASN A 172 -3.12 8.59 -3.61
N GLY A 173 -2.86 9.79 -3.12
CA GLY A 173 -1.55 10.42 -3.18
C GLY A 173 -1.04 10.92 -1.85
N LEU A 174 0.27 10.88 -1.66
CA LEU A 174 1.00 11.65 -0.67
C LEU A 174 1.99 12.55 -1.40
N ILE A 175 1.88 13.85 -1.21
CA ILE A 175 2.79 14.82 -1.82
C ILE A 175 3.72 15.41 -0.77
N VAL A 176 4.99 15.52 -1.13
CA VAL A 176 6.03 16.06 -0.26
C VAL A 176 6.59 17.33 -0.89
N SER A 177 6.77 18.39 -0.12
CA SER A 177 7.51 19.58 -0.60
C SER A 177 9.01 19.32 -0.55
N THR A 178 9.70 19.73 -1.60
CA THR A 178 11.16 19.73 -1.68
C THR A 178 11.79 20.98 -1.07
N GLY A 179 10.96 21.87 -0.52
CA GLY A 179 11.41 23.11 0.09
C GLY A 179 12.42 22.83 1.21
N SER A 180 13.60 23.49 1.12
CA SER A 180 14.61 23.44 2.16
C SER A 180 14.06 24.03 3.48
N ASP A 181 14.65 23.67 4.63
CA ASP A 181 14.31 24.23 5.96
C ASP A 181 14.38 25.76 6.02
N THR A 182 14.98 26.39 5.01
CA THR A 182 15.07 27.84 4.82
C THR A 182 13.97 28.44 3.97
N ALA A 183 13.14 27.60 3.31
CA ALA A 183 12.03 28.10 2.50
C ALA A 183 10.95 28.72 3.42
N ASN A 184 10.38 29.85 2.98
CA ASN A 184 9.29 30.44 3.76
C ASN A 184 7.99 29.58 3.56
N ALA A 185 7.14 29.52 4.57
CA ALA A 185 5.92 28.71 4.56
C ALA A 185 5.01 28.98 3.34
N ALA A 186 4.97 30.25 2.85
CA ALA A 186 4.18 30.59 1.69
C ALA A 186 4.74 30.01 0.37
N ALA A 187 6.03 29.73 0.28
CA ALA A 187 6.62 29.04 -0.87
C ALA A 187 6.28 27.55 -0.84
N ILE A 188 6.39 26.91 0.32
CA ILE A 188 6.01 25.51 0.54
C ILE A 188 4.52 25.31 0.18
N GLU A 189 3.64 26.16 0.68
CA GLU A 189 2.22 26.07 0.38
C GLU A 189 1.93 26.21 -1.12
N ARG A 190 2.56 27.16 -1.81
CA ARG A 190 2.38 27.30 -3.29
C ARG A 190 2.86 26.07 -4.05
N GLU A 191 3.97 25.46 -3.64
CA GLU A 191 4.49 24.21 -4.22
C GLU A 191 3.47 23.08 -4.03
N LEU A 192 3.04 22.84 -2.78
CA LEU A 192 2.05 21.83 -2.44
C LEU A 192 0.71 22.05 -3.15
N ASP A 193 0.23 23.28 -3.25
CA ASP A 193 -0.98 23.61 -4.01
C ASP A 193 -0.84 23.25 -5.49
N GLY A 194 0.34 23.51 -6.06
CA GLY A 194 0.64 23.17 -7.46
C GLY A 194 0.68 21.66 -7.68
N LEU A 195 1.30 20.93 -6.75
CA LEU A 195 1.43 19.49 -6.81
C LEU A 195 0.09 18.79 -6.52
N GLU A 196 -0.69 19.28 -5.55
CA GLU A 196 -2.03 18.74 -5.28
C GLU A 196 -2.97 18.90 -6.48
N ARG A 197 -2.97 20.07 -7.14
CA ARG A 197 -3.77 20.24 -8.38
C ARG A 197 -3.36 19.23 -9.46
N TYR A 198 -2.07 18.96 -9.60
CA TYR A 198 -1.58 17.95 -10.52
C TYR A 198 -2.06 16.55 -10.13
N PHE A 199 -1.91 16.15 -8.86
CA PHE A 199 -2.36 14.83 -8.38
C PHE A 199 -3.86 14.65 -8.57
N ARG A 200 -4.68 15.65 -8.25
CA ARG A 200 -6.14 15.60 -8.47
C ARG A 200 -6.51 15.47 -9.95
N GLY A 201 -5.79 16.15 -10.82
CA GLY A 201 -6.05 16.12 -12.26
C GLY A 201 -5.53 14.86 -12.96
N ALA A 202 -4.39 14.33 -12.54
CA ALA A 202 -3.63 13.34 -13.29
C ALA A 202 -3.43 11.98 -12.59
N VAL A 203 -3.42 11.92 -11.25
CA VAL A 203 -2.95 10.76 -10.49
C VAL A 203 -4.08 10.05 -9.77
N ILE A 204 -4.76 10.73 -8.84
CA ILE A 204 -5.75 10.08 -7.98
C ILE A 204 -7.00 9.66 -8.76
N LYS A 205 -7.64 8.57 -8.28
CA LYS A 205 -8.83 7.97 -8.89
C LYS A 205 -9.63 7.19 -7.86
N GLY A 206 -10.93 7.13 -8.06
CA GLY A 206 -11.84 6.30 -7.27
C GLY A 206 -12.66 7.11 -6.28
N TYR A 207 -13.69 6.44 -5.73
CA TYR A 207 -14.57 7.06 -4.74
C TYR A 207 -13.80 7.35 -3.45
N GLY A 208 -13.88 8.59 -2.97
CA GLY A 208 -13.18 9.02 -1.76
C GLY A 208 -11.67 9.16 -1.91
N ALA A 209 -11.12 9.10 -3.15
CA ALA A 209 -9.69 9.31 -3.39
C ALA A 209 -9.25 10.69 -2.91
N PHE A 210 -8.09 10.75 -2.28
CA PHE A 210 -7.58 11.97 -1.66
C PHE A 210 -6.07 12.14 -1.84
N VAL A 211 -5.60 13.35 -1.56
CA VAL A 211 -4.18 13.69 -1.49
C VAL A 211 -3.88 14.12 -0.06
N GLU A 212 -2.83 13.55 0.54
CA GLU A 212 -2.25 14.00 1.81
C GLU A 212 -1.01 14.84 1.52
N ARG A 213 -0.72 15.82 2.39
CA ARG A 213 0.40 16.76 2.24
C ARG A 213 1.42 16.56 3.35
N ALA A 214 2.69 16.51 2.99
CA ALA A 214 3.84 16.64 3.88
C ALA A 214 4.58 17.94 3.54
N GLY A 215 4.80 18.78 4.53
CA GLY A 215 5.51 20.06 4.36
C GLY A 215 6.98 19.89 4.01
N SER A 216 7.54 18.73 4.31
CA SER A 216 8.90 18.30 3.99
C SER A 216 9.03 16.79 4.24
N TYR A 217 10.19 16.19 3.95
CA TYR A 217 10.47 14.80 4.34
C TYR A 217 10.56 14.60 5.86
N GLN A 218 10.84 15.63 6.65
CA GLN A 218 10.76 15.59 8.11
C GLN A 218 9.32 15.42 8.61
N ASP A 219 8.32 15.91 7.86
CA ASP A 219 6.89 15.74 8.18
C ASP A 219 6.28 14.44 7.62
N TYR A 220 7.08 13.64 6.90
CA TYR A 220 6.61 12.44 6.20
C TYR A 220 5.91 11.43 7.12
N GLU A 221 6.46 11.17 8.32
CA GLU A 221 5.88 10.29 9.34
C GLU A 221 4.44 10.72 9.70
N HIS A 222 4.26 11.99 10.02
CA HIS A 222 2.95 12.51 10.41
C HIS A 222 1.95 12.48 9.25
N ALA A 223 2.39 12.86 8.06
CA ALA A 223 1.54 12.82 6.87
C ALA A 223 1.14 11.37 6.52
N MET A 224 2.07 10.43 6.55
CA MET A 224 1.81 9.01 6.30
C MET A 224 0.88 8.41 7.37
N THR A 225 1.07 8.77 8.64
CA THR A 225 0.16 8.35 9.73
C THR A 225 -1.28 8.81 9.47
N ARG A 226 -1.48 10.10 9.16
CA ARG A 226 -2.82 10.63 8.82
C ARG A 226 -3.41 9.94 7.60
N LYS A 227 -2.57 9.67 6.59
CA LYS A 227 -2.97 9.02 5.35
C LYS A 227 -3.41 7.57 5.59
N LEU A 228 -2.60 6.78 6.27
CA LEU A 228 -2.91 5.38 6.59
C LEU A 228 -4.21 5.28 7.41
N LEU A 229 -4.42 6.17 8.38
CA LEU A 229 -5.66 6.21 9.15
C LEU A 229 -6.88 6.46 8.26
N LYS A 230 -6.82 7.40 7.32
CA LYS A 230 -7.91 7.65 6.37
C LYS A 230 -8.21 6.42 5.51
N GLU A 231 -7.18 5.73 5.02
CA GLU A 231 -7.32 4.54 4.16
C GLU A 231 -7.90 3.34 4.90
N LEU A 232 -7.52 3.16 6.16
CA LEU A 232 -7.96 2.03 6.98
C LEU A 232 -9.33 2.24 7.61
N GLN A 233 -9.70 3.49 7.98
CA GLN A 233 -10.99 3.83 8.60
C GLN A 233 -12.16 3.82 7.63
N THR A 234 -11.96 4.15 6.38
CA THR A 234 -13.04 4.18 5.36
C THR A 234 -13.77 2.83 5.22
N LEU A 235 -13.17 1.74 5.69
CA LEU A 235 -13.78 0.40 5.71
C LEU A 235 -14.79 0.20 6.86
N ALA A 236 -14.62 0.88 7.98
CA ALA A 236 -15.50 0.71 9.14
C ALA A 236 -16.89 1.34 8.91
N ILE A 237 -16.98 2.39 8.12
CA ILE A 237 -18.24 3.11 7.87
C ILE A 237 -19.10 2.39 6.81
N GLY A 238 -18.49 1.80 5.77
CA GLY A 238 -19.22 1.03 4.75
C GLY A 238 -19.86 -0.26 5.28
N TRP A 239 -19.31 -0.85 6.34
CA TRP A 239 -19.84 -2.10 6.94
C TRP A 239 -21.07 -1.86 7.81
N LEU A 240 -21.24 -0.67 8.38
CA LEU A 240 -22.39 -0.34 9.23
C LEU A 240 -23.67 -0.05 8.43
N ASP A 241 -23.55 0.34 7.17
CA ASP A 241 -24.72 0.60 6.30
C ASP A 241 -25.28 -0.67 5.64
N ASP A 242 -24.51 -1.77 5.56
CA ASP A 242 -24.90 -3.02 4.88
C ASP A 242 -25.45 -4.10 5.84
N GLN A 243 -25.65 -3.81 7.12
CA GLN A 243 -26.37 -4.72 8.03
C GLN A 243 -27.85 -4.71 7.67
N PRO A 244 -28.45 -5.87 7.32
CA PRO A 244 -29.88 -5.94 7.09
C PRO A 244 -30.60 -5.47 8.35
N LYS A 245 -31.41 -4.44 8.23
CA LYS A 245 -32.32 -4.00 9.31
C LYS A 245 -33.20 -5.18 9.64
N GLU A 246 -32.98 -5.83 10.79
CA GLU A 246 -33.93 -6.79 11.34
C GLU A 246 -35.28 -6.08 11.44
N THR A 247 -36.18 -6.43 10.54
CA THR A 247 -37.58 -6.06 10.63
C THR A 247 -38.15 -6.70 11.90
N ALA A 248 -38.27 -5.91 12.96
CA ALA A 248 -39.05 -6.28 14.11
C ALA A 248 -40.49 -6.54 13.63
N GLN A 249 -40.87 -7.82 13.55
CA GLN A 249 -42.25 -8.21 13.43
C GLN A 249 -42.84 -8.22 14.85
N ASN A 250 -43.76 -7.27 15.07
CA ASN A 250 -44.74 -7.34 16.13
C ASN A 250 -45.87 -8.30 15.76
#